data_88ab530f308b1880d4cd8ff1555c732a
#
_entry.id   88ab530f308b1880d4cd8ff1555c732a
#
_cell.length_a   1.000
_cell.length_b   1.000
_cell.length_c   1.000
_cell.angle_alpha   90.00
_cell.angle_beta   90.00
_cell.angle_gamma   90.00
#
_symmetry.space_group_name_H-M   'P 1'
#
loop_
_entity.id
_entity.type
_entity.pdbx_description
1 polymer ?
#
loop_
_entity_poly.entity_id
_entity_poly.type
_entity_poly.pdbx_seq_one_letter_code
_entity_poly.pdbx_strand_id
1 'polypeptide(L)'
;EIDYLISSHYDEDHVSGLIGCLNAFQVDNVIGADYIHDSSLYGSFMDAVAAHGLEVQHPAVGAEYTFGSGEFTILSPKEISKESNANSVAIKLTNGENSFVFTGDADFNCEADMVNSGLDLSCDVLSVGHHGSATSTSWDFLQAAVPEFAVISCGAGNMYGHPHADTMEKLSDMGIQVYRSDEQGTIVASSDGSAITWSADPCNDYTSGDGETAGQSEGEKGFTAEDNSGTDAAAASEKSEQIAAADDSQEEMVWISATGSKYHSIPDCGNMNPDKAYQEPVSQAEAQGYEACKKCF
;
A
#
# COMPACT_ATOMS: atom_id res chain seq x y z
N GLU A 1 -20.97 12.63 15.24
CA GLU A 1 -21.58 12.44 13.92
C GLU A 1 -20.47 12.32 12.88
N ILE A 2 -20.64 11.41 11.92
CA ILE A 2 -19.73 11.16 10.80
C ILE A 2 -20.58 11.24 9.52
N ASP A 3 -20.34 12.27 8.68
CA ASP A 3 -21.09 12.45 7.43
C ASP A 3 -20.80 11.31 6.45
N TYR A 4 -19.51 10.94 6.30
CA TYR A 4 -19.07 9.85 5.44
C TYR A 4 -18.02 8.99 6.15
N LEU A 5 -18.28 7.69 6.23
CA LEU A 5 -17.34 6.66 6.64
C LEU A 5 -16.89 5.92 5.38
N ILE A 6 -15.61 6.01 5.06
CA ILE A 6 -15.07 5.46 3.81
C ILE A 6 -14.15 4.29 4.13
N SER A 7 -14.48 3.09 3.61
CA SER A 7 -13.57 1.96 3.58
C SER A 7 -12.79 2.02 2.28
N SER A 8 -11.46 2.11 2.36
CA SER A 8 -10.64 2.00 1.15
C SER A 8 -10.86 0.64 0.49
N HIS A 9 -10.63 -0.43 1.21
CA HIS A 9 -10.91 -1.81 0.84
C HIS A 9 -11.25 -2.62 2.10
N TYR A 10 -11.36 -3.96 2.01
CA TYR A 10 -11.94 -4.74 3.12
C TYR A 10 -10.92 -5.64 3.85
N ASP A 11 -9.63 -5.35 3.74
CA ASP A 11 -8.60 -6.03 4.52
C ASP A 11 -8.70 -5.66 6.00
N GLU A 12 -8.18 -6.51 6.87
CA GLU A 12 -8.43 -6.46 8.31
C GLU A 12 -8.02 -5.13 8.95
N ASP A 13 -6.86 -4.65 8.62
CA ASP A 13 -6.28 -3.40 9.15
C ASP A 13 -6.98 -2.13 8.64
N HIS A 14 -7.79 -2.24 7.57
CA HIS A 14 -8.57 -1.14 7.02
C HIS A 14 -10.03 -1.14 7.48
N VAL A 15 -10.63 -2.32 7.73
CA VAL A 15 -12.06 -2.41 8.03
C VAL A 15 -12.36 -2.59 9.51
N SER A 16 -11.44 -3.16 10.31
CA SER A 16 -11.69 -3.46 11.73
C SER A 16 -12.05 -2.22 12.56
N GLY A 17 -11.35 -1.11 12.35
CA GLY A 17 -11.61 0.15 13.03
C GLY A 17 -12.95 0.78 12.65
N LEU A 18 -13.43 0.57 11.44
CA LEU A 18 -14.68 1.12 10.93
C LEU A 18 -15.90 0.54 11.66
N ILE A 19 -15.83 -0.73 12.06
CA ILE A 19 -16.86 -1.36 12.91
C ILE A 19 -16.96 -0.63 14.26
N GLY A 20 -15.83 -0.26 14.84
CA GLY A 20 -15.77 0.55 16.05
C GLY A 20 -16.40 1.93 15.86
N CYS A 21 -16.15 2.58 14.74
CA CYS A 21 -16.75 3.87 14.39
C CYS A 21 -18.27 3.77 14.25
N LEU A 22 -18.78 2.78 13.53
CA LEU A 22 -20.21 2.53 13.40
C LEU A 22 -20.89 2.33 14.76
N ASN A 23 -20.27 1.59 15.68
CA ASN A 23 -20.82 1.33 17.00
C ASN A 23 -20.74 2.54 17.97
N ALA A 24 -19.79 3.45 17.76
CA ALA A 24 -19.52 4.56 18.67
C ALA A 24 -20.16 5.88 18.24
N PHE A 25 -20.39 6.07 16.95
CA PHE A 25 -20.84 7.35 16.37
C PHE A 25 -22.09 7.15 15.51
N GLN A 26 -22.86 8.24 15.37
CA GLN A 26 -23.85 8.31 14.30
C GLN A 26 -23.08 8.50 12.98
N VAL A 27 -23.33 7.59 12.02
CA VAL A 27 -22.78 7.63 10.67
C VAL A 27 -23.93 7.83 9.71
N ASP A 28 -23.79 8.78 8.78
CA ASP A 28 -24.87 9.11 7.85
C ASP A 28 -24.68 8.39 6.50
N ASN A 29 -23.42 8.20 6.06
CA ASN A 29 -23.12 7.52 4.80
C ASN A 29 -21.92 6.59 4.97
N VAL A 30 -21.97 5.44 4.30
CA VAL A 30 -20.85 4.51 4.19
C VAL A 30 -20.49 4.34 2.71
N ILE A 31 -19.21 4.51 2.38
CA ILE A 31 -18.66 4.34 1.03
C ILE A 31 -17.65 3.20 1.06
N GLY A 32 -17.63 2.38 0.02
CA GLY A 32 -16.68 1.29 -0.17
C GLY A 32 -16.70 0.77 -1.60
N ALA A 33 -15.76 -0.09 -1.95
CA ALA A 33 -15.71 -0.71 -3.27
C ALA A 33 -16.77 -1.80 -3.43
N ASP A 34 -17.24 -2.04 -4.68
CA ASP A 34 -18.31 -2.99 -5.00
C ASP A 34 -17.77 -4.41 -5.21
N TYR A 35 -17.26 -5.03 -4.14
CA TYR A 35 -16.85 -6.44 -4.17
C TYR A 35 -17.11 -7.13 -2.84
N ILE A 36 -17.10 -8.46 -2.87
CA ILE A 36 -17.26 -9.30 -1.68
C ILE A 36 -15.89 -9.81 -1.26
N HIS A 37 -15.50 -9.51 -0.02
CA HIS A 37 -14.29 -10.04 0.56
C HIS A 37 -14.59 -11.31 1.37
N ASP A 38 -13.77 -12.35 1.19
CA ASP A 38 -13.97 -13.64 1.86
C ASP A 38 -13.29 -13.67 3.25
N SER A 39 -13.77 -12.79 4.15
CA SER A 39 -13.35 -12.79 5.55
C SER A 39 -14.53 -12.63 6.50
N SER A 40 -14.40 -13.21 7.70
CA SER A 40 -15.40 -13.03 8.75
C SER A 40 -15.52 -11.57 9.22
N LEU A 41 -14.44 -10.81 9.10
CA LEU A 41 -14.42 -9.40 9.48
C LEU A 41 -15.23 -8.54 8.50
N TYR A 42 -15.11 -8.81 7.19
CA TYR A 42 -15.98 -8.19 6.20
C TYR A 42 -17.47 -8.47 6.49
N GLY A 43 -17.81 -9.72 6.83
CA GLY A 43 -19.17 -10.07 7.26
C GLY A 43 -19.61 -9.25 8.48
N SER A 44 -18.75 -9.11 9.49
CA SER A 44 -19.03 -8.28 10.68
C SER A 44 -19.19 -6.80 10.37
N PHE A 45 -18.41 -6.26 9.41
CA PHE A 45 -18.56 -4.90 8.94
C PHE A 45 -19.91 -4.69 8.25
N MET A 46 -20.28 -5.57 7.31
CA MET A 46 -21.57 -5.49 6.61
C MET A 46 -22.76 -5.62 7.57
N ASP A 47 -22.66 -6.51 8.58
CA ASP A 47 -23.66 -6.64 9.64
C ASP A 47 -23.78 -5.35 10.48
N ALA A 48 -22.65 -4.70 10.80
CA ALA A 48 -22.65 -3.43 11.51
C ALA A 48 -23.30 -2.32 10.69
N VAL A 49 -22.98 -2.20 9.41
CA VAL A 49 -23.62 -1.25 8.47
C VAL A 49 -25.14 -1.47 8.45
N ALA A 50 -25.58 -2.71 8.26
CA ALA A 50 -27.00 -3.06 8.20
C ALA A 50 -27.73 -2.81 9.52
N ALA A 51 -27.07 -3.06 10.68
CA ALA A 51 -27.64 -2.81 12.01
C ALA A 51 -27.96 -1.33 12.27
N HIS A 52 -27.23 -0.43 11.60
CA HIS A 52 -27.48 1.02 11.61
C HIS A 52 -28.48 1.48 10.54
N GLY A 53 -29.05 0.55 9.74
CA GLY A 53 -29.99 0.86 8.67
C GLY A 53 -29.34 1.52 7.46
N LEU A 54 -28.03 1.33 7.30
CA LEU A 54 -27.21 1.87 6.22
C LEU A 54 -26.92 0.80 5.16
N GLU A 55 -26.51 1.23 4.01
CA GLU A 55 -25.97 0.42 2.91
C GLU A 55 -24.62 1.00 2.49
N VAL A 56 -23.70 0.16 2.02
CA VAL A 56 -22.45 0.64 1.43
C VAL A 56 -22.72 1.21 0.05
N GLN A 57 -22.37 2.45 -0.17
CA GLN A 57 -22.45 3.13 -1.46
C GLN A 57 -21.19 2.83 -2.27
N HIS A 58 -21.36 2.60 -3.58
CA HIS A 58 -20.29 2.26 -4.51
C HIS A 58 -20.18 3.34 -5.59
N PRO A 59 -19.54 4.48 -5.31
CA PRO A 59 -19.46 5.58 -6.26
C PRO A 59 -18.50 5.27 -7.41
N ALA A 60 -18.79 5.84 -8.58
CA ALA A 60 -17.88 5.80 -9.71
C ALA A 60 -16.74 6.82 -9.54
N VAL A 61 -15.63 6.57 -10.23
CA VAL A 61 -14.53 7.54 -10.36
C VAL A 61 -15.03 8.87 -10.91
N GLY A 62 -14.61 9.97 -10.31
CA GLY A 62 -15.05 11.34 -10.61
C GLY A 62 -16.33 11.75 -9.88
N ALA A 63 -16.95 10.88 -9.06
CA ALA A 63 -18.07 11.30 -8.22
C ALA A 63 -17.58 12.27 -7.13
N GLU A 64 -18.34 13.35 -6.91
CA GLU A 64 -18.02 14.43 -5.98
C GLU A 64 -19.01 14.47 -4.83
N TYR A 65 -18.52 14.72 -3.63
CA TYR A 65 -19.27 14.81 -2.39
C TYR A 65 -18.87 16.04 -1.60
N THR A 66 -19.81 16.61 -0.86
CA THR A 66 -19.55 17.76 0.02
C THR A 66 -19.82 17.43 1.48
N PHE A 67 -19.03 17.97 2.39
CA PHE A 67 -19.24 17.87 3.82
C PHE A 67 -18.78 19.17 4.50
N GLY A 68 -19.65 19.83 5.24
CA GLY A 68 -19.34 21.14 5.82
C GLY A 68 -18.86 22.14 4.75
N SER A 69 -17.61 22.62 4.89
CA SER A 69 -16.95 23.48 3.89
C SER A 69 -16.04 22.72 2.94
N GLY A 70 -15.87 21.42 3.13
CA GLY A 70 -14.99 20.57 2.33
C GLY A 70 -15.75 19.82 1.26
N GLU A 71 -14.98 19.26 0.35
CA GLU A 71 -15.46 18.34 -0.69
C GLU A 71 -14.44 17.24 -0.93
N PHE A 72 -14.88 16.12 -1.46
CA PHE A 72 -13.97 15.11 -1.94
C PHE A 72 -14.45 14.48 -3.25
N THR A 73 -13.47 14.06 -4.06
CA THR A 73 -13.68 13.39 -5.34
C THR A 73 -13.16 11.96 -5.25
N ILE A 74 -13.91 11.01 -5.78
CA ILE A 74 -13.48 9.61 -5.89
C ILE A 74 -12.45 9.48 -7.04
N LEU A 75 -11.30 8.90 -6.74
CA LEU A 75 -10.21 8.70 -7.70
C LEU A 75 -10.08 7.26 -8.19
N SER A 76 -10.45 6.29 -7.34
CA SER A 76 -10.30 4.83 -7.56
C SER A 76 -11.40 4.09 -6.77
N PRO A 77 -11.71 2.80 -7.09
CA PRO A 77 -11.21 2.03 -8.21
C PRO A 77 -11.97 2.33 -9.50
N LYS A 78 -11.30 2.21 -10.63
CA LYS A 78 -11.95 2.36 -11.97
C LYS A 78 -12.71 1.09 -12.35
N GLU A 79 -12.17 -0.06 -12.05
CA GLU A 79 -12.76 -1.38 -12.24
C GLU A 79 -12.48 -2.26 -11.02
N ILE A 80 -13.37 -3.21 -10.75
CA ILE A 80 -13.16 -4.15 -9.64
C ILE A 80 -12.22 -5.27 -10.06
N SER A 81 -11.21 -5.50 -9.26
CA SER A 81 -10.19 -6.54 -9.38
C SER A 81 -10.50 -7.74 -8.49
N LYS A 82 -9.76 -8.83 -8.70
CA LYS A 82 -9.72 -9.97 -7.77
C LYS A 82 -8.80 -9.70 -6.56
N GLU A 83 -7.82 -8.82 -6.74
CA GLU A 83 -6.88 -8.41 -5.72
C GLU A 83 -7.52 -7.35 -4.83
N SER A 84 -7.53 -7.55 -3.51
CA SER A 84 -8.20 -6.69 -2.53
C SER A 84 -7.67 -5.26 -2.59
N ASN A 85 -6.35 -5.08 -2.56
CA ASN A 85 -5.68 -3.78 -2.58
C ASN A 85 -6.03 -2.95 -3.82
N ALA A 86 -6.16 -3.61 -4.98
CA ALA A 86 -6.54 -2.96 -6.24
C ALA A 86 -8.00 -2.45 -6.25
N ASN A 87 -8.80 -2.78 -5.23
CA ASN A 87 -10.15 -2.25 -5.04
C ASN A 87 -10.19 -1.04 -4.10
N SER A 88 -9.05 -0.48 -3.73
CA SER A 88 -8.98 0.65 -2.81
C SER A 88 -9.75 1.86 -3.34
N VAL A 89 -10.72 2.32 -2.56
CA VAL A 89 -11.38 3.61 -2.79
C VAL A 89 -10.42 4.71 -2.42
N ALA A 90 -9.84 5.34 -3.44
CA ALA A 90 -9.00 6.51 -3.28
C ALA A 90 -9.82 7.78 -3.42
N ILE A 91 -9.45 8.82 -2.66
CA ILE A 91 -10.12 10.12 -2.70
C ILE A 91 -9.12 11.27 -2.73
N LYS A 92 -9.51 12.36 -3.38
CA LYS A 92 -8.93 13.68 -3.14
C LYS A 92 -9.92 14.50 -2.34
N LEU A 93 -9.48 14.97 -1.17
CA LEU A 93 -10.24 15.85 -0.29
C LEU A 93 -9.72 17.28 -0.42
N THR A 94 -10.61 18.24 -0.53
CA THR A 94 -10.29 19.66 -0.64
C THR A 94 -11.03 20.45 0.44
N ASN A 95 -10.31 21.34 1.13
CA ASN A 95 -10.89 22.32 2.05
C ASN A 95 -10.28 23.70 1.76
N GLY A 96 -11.00 24.53 1.04
CA GLY A 96 -10.49 25.84 0.59
C GLY A 96 -9.28 25.71 -0.31
N GLU A 97 -8.13 26.21 0.14
CA GLU A 97 -6.85 26.15 -0.60
C GLU A 97 -6.05 24.89 -0.28
N ASN A 98 -6.48 24.05 0.69
CA ASN A 98 -5.75 22.87 1.11
C ASN A 98 -6.36 21.59 0.51
N SER A 99 -5.48 20.65 0.15
CA SER A 99 -5.85 19.42 -0.50
C SER A 99 -5.08 18.21 0.05
N PHE A 100 -5.79 17.07 0.12
CA PHE A 100 -5.28 15.84 0.67
C PHE A 100 -5.65 14.69 -0.28
N VAL A 101 -4.72 13.77 -0.54
CA VAL A 101 -5.01 12.55 -1.29
C VAL A 101 -4.79 11.34 -0.39
N PHE A 102 -5.78 10.45 -0.40
CA PHE A 102 -5.77 9.17 0.31
C PHE A 102 -5.96 8.07 -0.72
N THR A 103 -5.02 7.14 -0.82
CA THR A 103 -5.04 6.09 -1.83
C THR A 103 -5.41 4.71 -1.28
N GLY A 104 -5.49 4.56 0.06
CA GLY A 104 -5.55 3.23 0.66
C GLY A 104 -4.34 2.41 0.22
N ASP A 105 -4.57 1.18 -0.18
CA ASP A 105 -3.51 0.26 -0.64
C ASP A 105 -3.49 0.09 -2.15
N ALA A 106 -3.99 1.12 -2.88
CA ALA A 106 -3.97 1.15 -4.33
C ALA A 106 -2.58 0.81 -4.88
N ASP A 107 -2.51 -0.19 -5.76
CA ASP A 107 -1.28 -0.62 -6.41
C ASP A 107 -0.89 0.27 -7.60
N PHE A 108 0.24 -0.01 -8.23
CA PHE A 108 0.71 0.74 -9.40
C PHE A 108 -0.29 0.78 -10.57
N ASN A 109 -1.13 -0.26 -10.74
CA ASN A 109 -2.12 -0.26 -11.81
C ASN A 109 -3.25 0.72 -11.49
N CYS A 110 -3.71 0.75 -10.24
CA CYS A 110 -4.68 1.72 -9.77
C CYS A 110 -4.15 3.14 -9.86
N GLU A 111 -2.89 3.37 -9.49
CA GLU A 111 -2.24 4.67 -9.63
C GLU A 111 -2.14 5.10 -11.09
N ALA A 112 -1.77 4.19 -12.00
CA ALA A 112 -1.75 4.45 -13.44
C ALA A 112 -3.16 4.80 -13.97
N ASP A 113 -4.20 4.14 -13.50
CA ASP A 113 -5.58 4.48 -13.84
C ASP A 113 -5.97 5.87 -13.31
N MET A 114 -5.57 6.23 -12.08
CA MET A 114 -5.77 7.58 -11.53
C MET A 114 -5.06 8.65 -12.38
N VAL A 115 -3.79 8.44 -12.72
CA VAL A 115 -3.01 9.36 -13.58
C VAL A 115 -3.65 9.52 -14.96
N ASN A 116 -4.12 8.43 -15.56
CA ASN A 116 -4.76 8.43 -16.88
C ASN A 116 -6.24 8.91 -16.86
N SER A 117 -6.84 9.11 -15.71
CA SER A 117 -8.24 9.52 -15.59
C SER A 117 -8.50 10.96 -16.08
N GLY A 118 -7.46 11.80 -16.04
CA GLY A 118 -7.57 13.24 -16.30
C GLY A 118 -8.12 14.05 -15.14
N LEU A 119 -8.36 13.42 -13.96
CA LEU A 119 -8.71 14.12 -12.73
C LEU A 119 -7.46 14.80 -12.16
N ASP A 120 -7.69 15.88 -11.43
CA ASP A 120 -6.62 16.59 -10.71
C ASP A 120 -6.19 15.77 -9.48
N LEU A 121 -4.95 15.28 -9.49
CA LEU A 121 -4.34 14.52 -8.40
C LEU A 121 -3.44 15.39 -7.50
N SER A 122 -3.19 16.66 -7.86
CA SER A 122 -2.32 17.53 -7.08
C SER A 122 -2.80 17.67 -5.63
N CYS A 123 -1.89 17.63 -4.67
CA CYS A 123 -2.25 17.73 -3.26
C CYS A 123 -1.14 18.35 -2.42
N ASP A 124 -1.51 18.97 -1.30
CA ASP A 124 -0.55 19.43 -0.29
C ASP A 124 -0.05 18.24 0.54
N VAL A 125 -0.95 17.31 0.86
CA VAL A 125 -0.67 16.14 1.71
C VAL A 125 -1.06 14.86 1.01
N LEU A 126 -0.13 13.93 0.94
CA LEU A 126 -0.36 12.56 0.49
C LEU A 126 -0.34 11.60 1.68
N SER A 127 -1.42 10.85 1.88
CA SER A 127 -1.37 9.61 2.65
C SER A 127 -0.71 8.55 1.76
N VAL A 128 0.52 8.17 2.10
CA VAL A 128 1.34 7.26 1.29
C VAL A 128 0.66 5.91 1.17
N GLY A 129 0.54 5.41 -0.04
CA GLY A 129 -0.17 4.18 -0.34
C GLY A 129 0.46 2.95 0.32
N HIS A 130 -0.39 2.03 0.73
CA HIS A 130 -0.04 0.71 1.23
C HIS A 130 1.07 0.75 2.30
N HIS A 131 0.90 1.63 3.28
CA HIS A 131 1.82 1.82 4.41
C HIS A 131 3.29 2.11 4.02
N GLY A 132 3.51 2.58 2.79
CA GLY A 132 4.84 2.77 2.22
C GLY A 132 5.42 1.55 1.52
N SER A 133 4.58 0.58 1.12
CA SER A 133 4.98 -0.57 0.32
C SER A 133 5.61 -0.16 -1.01
N ALA A 134 6.56 -0.96 -1.50
CA ALA A 134 7.16 -0.81 -2.83
C ALA A 134 6.18 -1.10 -3.98
N THR A 135 4.99 -1.64 -3.70
CA THR A 135 3.95 -1.91 -4.70
C THR A 135 3.05 -0.71 -4.99
N SER A 136 3.23 0.39 -4.26
CA SER A 136 2.47 1.64 -4.37
C SER A 136 3.41 2.83 -4.48
N THR A 137 2.83 4.02 -4.64
CA THR A 137 3.57 5.30 -4.68
C THR A 137 4.56 5.33 -5.83
N SER A 138 4.05 5.12 -7.07
CA SER A 138 4.83 5.15 -8.29
C SER A 138 5.36 6.55 -8.61
N TRP A 139 6.44 6.62 -9.41
CA TRP A 139 6.97 7.89 -9.89
C TRP A 139 5.95 8.72 -10.66
N ASP A 140 5.19 8.08 -11.55
CA ASP A 140 4.19 8.77 -12.37
C ASP A 140 3.08 9.37 -11.51
N PHE A 141 2.65 8.62 -10.48
CA PHE A 141 1.65 9.10 -9.51
C PHE A 141 2.20 10.27 -8.67
N LEU A 142 3.40 10.15 -8.11
CA LEU A 142 4.03 11.21 -7.34
C LEU A 142 4.25 12.49 -8.17
N GLN A 143 4.62 12.35 -9.44
CA GLN A 143 4.78 13.49 -10.35
C GLN A 143 3.44 14.16 -10.69
N ALA A 144 2.33 13.43 -10.65
CA ALA A 144 1.00 14.00 -10.85
C ALA A 144 0.45 14.61 -9.54
N ALA A 145 0.74 14.01 -8.39
CA ALA A 145 0.26 14.45 -7.09
C ALA A 145 1.08 15.62 -6.51
N VAL A 146 2.39 15.67 -6.75
CA VAL A 146 3.35 16.71 -6.31
C VAL A 146 3.11 17.16 -4.86
N PRO A 147 3.03 16.25 -3.87
CA PRO A 147 2.72 16.65 -2.50
C PRO A 147 3.88 17.38 -1.84
N GLU A 148 3.58 18.36 -0.97
CA GLU A 148 4.57 18.97 -0.09
C GLU A 148 4.88 18.05 1.10
N PHE A 149 3.85 17.35 1.59
CA PHE A 149 3.94 16.46 2.75
C PHE A 149 3.45 15.05 2.41
N ALA A 150 4.15 14.05 2.93
CA ALA A 150 3.76 12.65 2.89
C ALA A 150 3.55 12.12 4.32
N VAL A 151 2.44 11.45 4.57
CA VAL A 151 2.14 10.80 5.85
C VAL A 151 2.14 9.30 5.63
N ILE A 152 2.99 8.59 6.35
CA ILE A 152 3.10 7.13 6.29
C ILE A 152 2.47 6.56 7.56
N SER A 153 1.40 5.77 7.37
CA SER A 153 0.73 5.04 8.45
C SER A 153 1.24 3.61 8.48
N CYS A 154 2.20 3.30 9.34
CA CYS A 154 2.75 1.97 9.52
C CYS A 154 3.09 1.70 10.98
N GLY A 155 3.26 0.44 11.35
CA GLY A 155 3.61 0.03 12.71
C GLY A 155 5.11 -0.07 12.90
N ALA A 156 5.61 0.37 14.05
CA ALA A 156 7.01 0.17 14.41
C ALA A 156 7.36 -1.33 14.48
N GLY A 157 8.42 -1.72 13.77
CA GLY A 157 8.87 -3.11 13.73
C GLY A 157 7.88 -4.07 13.07
N ASN A 158 7.06 -3.58 12.13
CA ASN A 158 6.14 -4.41 11.37
C ASN A 158 6.89 -5.49 10.58
N MET A 159 6.24 -6.64 10.39
CA MET A 159 6.89 -7.80 9.75
C MET A 159 7.10 -7.65 8.24
N TYR A 160 6.46 -6.64 7.64
CA TYR A 160 6.53 -6.37 6.20
C TYR A 160 7.73 -5.50 5.81
N GLY A 161 8.41 -4.89 6.79
CA GLY A 161 9.49 -3.95 6.53
C GLY A 161 9.04 -2.59 6.02
N HIS A 162 7.74 -2.28 6.14
CA HIS A 162 7.20 -0.97 5.74
C HIS A 162 7.68 0.17 6.65
N PRO A 163 7.94 1.35 6.08
CA PRO A 163 7.98 1.68 4.65
C PRO A 163 9.20 1.07 3.96
N HIS A 164 9.06 0.66 2.70
CA HIS A 164 10.16 0.09 1.92
C HIS A 164 11.14 1.17 1.41
N ALA A 165 12.40 0.77 1.23
CA ALA A 165 13.47 1.66 0.78
C ALA A 165 13.15 2.36 -0.55
N ASP A 166 12.56 1.65 -1.51
CA ASP A 166 12.16 2.20 -2.81
C ASP A 166 11.15 3.36 -2.69
N THR A 167 10.17 3.24 -1.79
CA THR A 167 9.22 4.33 -1.52
C THR A 167 9.89 5.51 -0.85
N MET A 168 10.75 5.23 0.14
CA MET A 168 11.48 6.27 0.87
C MET A 168 12.47 7.02 -0.01
N GLU A 169 13.13 6.34 -0.95
CA GLU A 169 14.01 6.94 -1.95
C GLU A 169 13.24 7.94 -2.83
N LYS A 170 12.08 7.54 -3.37
CA LYS A 170 11.24 8.43 -4.19
C LYS A 170 10.81 9.70 -3.43
N LEU A 171 10.37 9.56 -2.18
CA LEU A 171 9.97 10.70 -1.36
C LEU A 171 11.16 11.62 -1.06
N SER A 172 12.33 11.06 -0.77
CA SER A 172 13.58 11.80 -0.54
C SER A 172 14.05 12.54 -1.79
N ASP A 173 14.04 11.88 -2.94
CA ASP A 173 14.49 12.45 -4.22
C ASP A 173 13.62 13.63 -4.67
N MET A 174 12.33 13.59 -4.35
CA MET A 174 11.40 14.70 -4.60
C MET A 174 11.45 15.78 -3.51
N GLY A 175 12.18 15.57 -2.43
CA GLY A 175 12.27 16.52 -1.31
C GLY A 175 10.96 16.68 -0.54
N ILE A 176 10.09 15.67 -0.58
CA ILE A 176 8.80 15.66 0.10
C ILE A 176 9.03 15.48 1.61
N GLN A 177 8.44 16.35 2.42
CA GLN A 177 8.56 16.25 3.88
C GLN A 177 7.74 15.09 4.42
N VAL A 178 8.34 14.27 5.29
CA VAL A 178 7.75 12.99 5.72
C VAL A 178 7.36 13.02 7.19
N TYR A 179 6.15 12.55 7.46
CA TYR A 179 5.66 12.16 8.78
C TYR A 179 5.44 10.65 8.82
N ARG A 180 5.83 10.00 9.94
CA ARG A 180 5.74 8.55 10.10
C ARG A 180 5.11 8.16 11.43
N SER A 181 4.06 7.36 11.39
CA SER A 181 3.37 6.94 12.63
C SER A 181 4.21 5.95 13.48
N ASP A 182 5.08 5.17 12.86
CA ASP A 182 6.01 4.26 13.56
C ASP A 182 7.09 4.99 14.38
N GLU A 183 7.46 6.20 13.96
CA GLU A 183 8.45 7.07 14.61
C GLU A 183 7.79 8.07 15.59
N GLN A 184 6.66 8.64 15.21
CA GLN A 184 6.07 9.81 15.86
C GLN A 184 4.75 9.49 16.60
N GLY A 185 4.22 8.28 16.42
CA GLY A 185 2.91 7.93 16.96
C GLY A 185 1.76 8.67 16.26
N THR A 186 0.87 9.26 17.02
CA THR A 186 -0.29 9.97 16.46
C THR A 186 0.11 11.30 15.82
N ILE A 187 -0.19 11.45 14.53
CA ILE A 187 0.03 12.66 13.75
C ILE A 187 -1.34 13.27 13.43
N VAL A 188 -1.49 14.56 13.70
CA VAL A 188 -2.71 15.31 13.40
C VAL A 188 -2.36 16.46 12.47
N ALA A 189 -2.97 16.48 11.28
CA ALA A 189 -3.01 17.61 10.38
C ALA A 189 -4.38 18.28 10.52
N SER A 190 -4.39 19.61 10.65
CA SER A 190 -5.62 20.40 10.74
C SER A 190 -5.59 21.50 9.69
N SER A 191 -6.61 21.54 8.84
CA SER A 191 -6.79 22.57 7.81
C SER A 191 -7.91 23.54 8.23
N ASP A 192 -7.64 24.84 8.13
CA ASP A 192 -8.67 25.88 8.27
C ASP A 192 -9.18 26.40 6.91
N GLY A 193 -8.75 25.76 5.81
CA GLY A 193 -9.06 26.11 4.43
C GLY A 193 -8.04 27.06 3.79
N SER A 194 -7.08 27.60 4.55
CA SER A 194 -6.00 28.45 4.04
C SER A 194 -4.61 27.94 4.44
N ALA A 195 -4.51 27.26 5.59
CA ALA A 195 -3.27 26.72 6.12
C ALA A 195 -3.49 25.34 6.74
N ILE A 196 -2.45 24.51 6.69
CA ILE A 196 -2.38 23.22 7.38
C ILE A 196 -1.48 23.39 8.60
N THR A 197 -1.96 22.98 9.76
CA THR A 197 -1.20 22.94 11.01
C THR A 197 -1.02 21.50 11.47
N TRP A 198 0.14 21.21 12.06
CA TRP A 198 0.54 19.86 12.43
C TRP A 198 0.74 19.73 13.95
N SER A 199 0.48 18.53 14.48
CA SER A 199 0.75 18.20 15.90
C SER A 199 2.22 18.02 16.22
N ALA A 200 3.08 17.84 15.22
CA ALA A 200 4.52 17.65 15.33
C ALA A 200 5.22 18.24 14.09
N ASP A 201 6.53 18.44 14.14
CA ASP A 201 7.34 18.71 12.97
C ASP A 201 7.54 17.43 12.14
N PRO A 202 7.77 17.51 10.81
CA PRO A 202 8.09 16.32 10.01
C PRO A 202 9.36 15.66 10.52
N CYS A 203 9.38 14.34 10.60
CA CYS A 203 10.57 13.61 11.05
C CYS A 203 11.66 13.63 9.98
N ASN A 204 11.27 13.66 8.70
CA ASN A 204 12.18 13.58 7.55
C ASN A 204 13.19 12.42 7.67
N ASP A 205 12.75 11.33 8.28
CA ASP A 205 13.50 10.08 8.32
C ASP A 205 13.09 9.22 7.12
N TYR A 206 14.01 9.06 6.18
CA TYR A 206 13.82 8.27 4.96
C TYR A 206 14.41 6.86 5.08
N THR A 207 14.70 6.41 6.30
CA THR A 207 15.11 5.03 6.57
C THR A 207 13.90 4.10 6.37
N SER A 208 14.11 2.99 5.69
CA SER A 208 13.06 1.96 5.53
C SER A 208 12.76 1.24 6.85
N GLY A 209 11.62 0.57 6.93
CA GLY A 209 11.20 -0.18 8.10
C GLY A 209 12.11 -1.37 8.44
N ASP A 210 12.90 -1.86 7.48
CA ASP A 210 13.95 -2.89 7.67
C ASP A 210 15.32 -2.30 7.99
N GLY A 211 15.45 -0.98 8.11
CA GLY A 211 16.66 -0.27 8.53
C GLY A 211 17.60 0.13 7.38
N GLU A 212 17.20 -0.03 6.12
CA GLU A 212 17.97 0.48 4.99
C GLU A 212 17.72 2.00 4.79
N THR A 213 18.75 2.79 4.58
CA THR A 213 18.63 4.23 4.36
C THR A 213 18.51 4.53 2.86
N ALA A 214 17.57 5.39 2.50
CA ALA A 214 17.41 5.87 1.12
C ALA A 214 18.74 6.41 0.56
N GLY A 215 19.10 5.98 -0.64
CA GLY A 215 20.34 6.39 -1.30
C GLY A 215 21.58 5.57 -0.95
N GLN A 216 21.49 4.48 -0.18
CA GLN A 216 22.61 3.55 0.09
C GLN A 216 22.66 2.34 -0.86
N SER A 217 21.97 2.34 -1.97
CA SER A 217 22.23 1.38 -3.04
C SER A 217 23.54 1.74 -3.78
N GLU A 218 24.65 1.77 -3.04
CA GLU A 218 25.96 1.85 -3.66
C GLU A 218 26.36 0.47 -4.18
N GLY A 219 26.69 0.47 -5.47
CA GLY A 219 27.30 -0.63 -6.14
C GLY A 219 28.51 -1.19 -5.42
N GLU A 220 28.74 -2.48 -5.65
CA GLU A 220 29.97 -3.21 -5.40
C GLU A 220 30.37 -3.40 -3.93
N LYS A 221 29.85 -4.44 -3.29
CA LYS A 221 30.68 -5.18 -2.32
C LYS A 221 31.18 -6.47 -2.94
N GLY A 222 32.45 -6.42 -3.32
CA GLY A 222 33.21 -7.58 -3.71
C GLY A 222 33.14 -8.68 -2.63
N PHE A 223 32.79 -9.85 -3.10
CA PHE A 223 32.79 -11.09 -2.34
C PHE A 223 34.23 -11.44 -1.94
N THR A 224 34.55 -11.42 -0.65
CA THR A 224 35.66 -12.18 -0.12
C THR A 224 35.11 -13.27 0.76
N ALA A 225 35.26 -14.49 0.29
CA ALA A 225 35.01 -15.69 1.08
C ALA A 225 36.12 -15.85 2.12
N GLU A 226 35.74 -16.02 3.41
CA GLU A 226 36.52 -16.82 4.33
C GLU A 226 35.58 -17.51 5.35
N ASP A 227 35.60 -18.77 5.20
CA ASP A 227 35.41 -19.94 6.03
C ASP A 227 35.44 -19.71 7.56
N ASN A 228 34.44 -20.19 8.30
CA ASN A 228 34.75 -21.16 9.33
C ASN A 228 33.51 -21.85 9.96
N SER A 229 33.67 -23.13 10.04
CA SER A 229 32.88 -24.19 10.65
C SER A 229 32.62 -24.03 12.15
N GLY A 230 31.55 -24.62 12.65
CA GLY A 230 31.50 -25.09 14.04
C GLY A 230 30.12 -25.23 14.68
N THR A 231 29.50 -26.33 14.46
CA THR A 231 28.91 -27.33 15.40
C THR A 231 27.92 -26.92 16.50
N ASP A 232 26.77 -27.65 16.42
CA ASP A 232 26.02 -28.35 17.50
C ASP A 232 25.21 -27.54 18.52
N ALA A 233 23.98 -27.79 18.69
CA ALA A 233 23.10 -28.91 18.89
C ALA A 233 21.88 -28.53 19.74
N ALA A 234 20.75 -29.10 19.34
CA ALA A 234 19.70 -29.68 20.17
C ALA A 234 18.61 -28.81 20.84
N ALA A 235 17.46 -28.95 20.27
CA ALA A 235 16.17 -29.41 20.80
C ALA A 235 15.52 -28.67 21.96
N ALA A 236 14.33 -28.18 21.72
CA ALA A 236 13.11 -28.67 22.36
C ALA A 236 11.87 -28.01 21.76
N SER A 237 10.97 -28.87 21.32
CA SER A 237 9.58 -28.64 20.93
C SER A 237 8.79 -27.91 22.00
N GLU A 238 7.85 -27.07 21.60
CA GLU A 238 6.43 -27.29 21.94
C GLU A 238 5.53 -26.38 21.12
N LYS A 239 4.41 -26.97 20.75
CA LYS A 239 3.29 -26.45 20.00
C LYS A 239 2.70 -25.19 20.61
N SER A 240 2.40 -24.22 19.79
CA SER A 240 1.22 -23.39 19.97
C SER A 240 0.57 -23.12 18.60
N GLU A 241 -0.72 -23.14 18.62
CA GLU A 241 -1.69 -23.26 17.56
C GLU A 241 -1.58 -22.16 16.49
N GLN A 242 -1.79 -22.58 15.26
CA GLN A 242 -2.03 -21.74 14.09
C GLN A 242 -3.23 -20.81 14.36
N ILE A 243 -2.92 -19.52 14.40
CA ILE A 243 -3.87 -18.51 13.98
C ILE A 243 -3.50 -18.23 12.52
N ALA A 244 -4.44 -18.50 11.64
CA ALA A 244 -4.27 -18.29 10.21
C ALA A 244 -3.96 -16.81 9.97
N ALA A 245 -2.75 -16.53 9.49
CA ALA A 245 -2.39 -15.24 8.94
C ALA A 245 -3.17 -15.06 7.63
N ALA A 246 -3.83 -13.93 7.48
CA ALA A 246 -4.32 -13.47 6.20
C ALA A 246 -3.13 -13.34 5.24
N ASP A 247 -3.32 -13.85 4.05
CA ASP A 247 -2.33 -13.99 2.99
C ASP A 247 -2.01 -12.61 2.39
N ASP A 248 -0.94 -11.98 2.87
CA ASP A 248 -0.20 -11.02 2.09
C ASP A 248 0.89 -11.79 1.35
N SER A 249 0.47 -12.51 0.33
CA SER A 249 1.41 -13.11 -0.60
C SER A 249 2.02 -11.99 -1.43
N GLN A 250 3.17 -11.47 -1.00
CA GLN A 250 4.14 -10.99 -1.97
C GLN A 250 4.36 -12.15 -2.92
N GLU A 251 3.67 -12.14 -4.05
CA GLU A 251 3.94 -13.10 -5.09
C GLU A 251 5.41 -12.95 -5.47
N GLU A 252 6.18 -14.00 -5.21
CA GLU A 252 7.58 -14.05 -5.56
C GLU A 252 7.72 -13.74 -7.05
N MET A 253 8.37 -12.62 -7.36
CA MET A 253 8.61 -12.20 -8.74
C MET A 253 9.72 -13.03 -9.33
N VAL A 254 9.50 -13.60 -10.49
CA VAL A 254 10.45 -14.48 -11.16
C VAL A 254 10.77 -13.99 -12.57
N TRP A 255 11.93 -14.34 -13.03
CA TRP A 255 12.40 -13.96 -14.36
C TRP A 255 11.99 -15.01 -15.40
N ILE A 256 11.37 -14.54 -16.49
CA ILE A 256 10.99 -15.35 -17.65
C ILE A 256 11.90 -14.99 -18.82
N SER A 257 12.44 -16.01 -19.49
CA SER A 257 13.16 -15.78 -20.72
C SER A 257 12.19 -15.73 -21.92
N ALA A 258 12.50 -14.92 -22.93
CA ALA A 258 11.66 -14.76 -24.13
C ALA A 258 11.41 -16.08 -24.91
N THR A 259 12.15 -17.15 -24.65
CA THR A 259 12.10 -18.42 -25.40
C THR A 259 12.14 -19.68 -24.52
N GLY A 260 12.15 -19.52 -23.20
CA GLY A 260 12.23 -20.63 -22.25
C GLY A 260 10.86 -21.15 -21.83
N SER A 261 10.85 -22.28 -21.12
CA SER A 261 9.68 -22.88 -20.48
C SER A 261 9.82 -22.96 -18.96
N LYS A 262 10.74 -22.17 -18.40
CA LYS A 262 11.02 -22.13 -16.96
C LYS A 262 11.09 -20.70 -16.47
N TYR A 263 10.68 -20.50 -15.23
CA TYR A 263 10.94 -19.27 -14.50
C TYR A 263 12.20 -19.40 -13.63
N HIS A 264 12.84 -18.28 -13.34
CA HIS A 264 14.16 -18.19 -12.74
C HIS A 264 14.17 -17.16 -11.61
N SER A 265 14.96 -17.38 -10.57
CA SER A 265 15.17 -16.39 -9.48
C SER A 265 16.11 -15.26 -9.88
N ILE A 266 16.91 -15.43 -10.94
CA ILE A 266 17.87 -14.44 -11.45
C ILE A 266 17.77 -14.31 -12.98
N PRO A 267 18.00 -13.09 -13.53
CA PRO A 267 17.78 -12.80 -14.97
C PRO A 267 18.81 -13.40 -15.90
N ASP A 268 19.94 -13.87 -15.40
CA ASP A 268 21.09 -14.40 -16.17
C ASP A 268 21.34 -15.90 -15.95
N CYS A 269 20.35 -16.63 -15.42
CA CYS A 269 20.47 -18.05 -15.14
C CYS A 269 20.73 -18.87 -16.41
N GLY A 270 21.88 -19.52 -16.48
CA GLY A 270 22.26 -20.41 -17.59
C GLY A 270 22.59 -19.62 -18.87
N ASN A 271 21.80 -19.79 -19.91
CA ASN A 271 21.95 -19.09 -21.20
C ASN A 271 20.86 -18.04 -21.42
N MET A 272 20.19 -17.63 -20.37
CA MET A 272 19.17 -16.58 -20.44
C MET A 272 19.83 -15.24 -20.80
N ASN A 273 19.21 -14.48 -21.69
CA ASN A 273 19.67 -13.13 -22.02
C ASN A 273 18.96 -12.13 -21.11
N PRO A 274 19.64 -11.50 -20.15
CA PRO A 274 19.03 -10.59 -19.21
C PRO A 274 18.35 -9.38 -19.88
N ASP A 275 18.86 -8.90 -21.01
CA ASP A 275 18.28 -7.78 -21.77
C ASP A 275 16.93 -8.10 -22.41
N LYS A 276 16.53 -9.37 -22.43
CA LYS A 276 15.28 -9.87 -23.00
C LYS A 276 14.43 -10.62 -21.99
N ALA A 277 14.90 -10.76 -20.78
CA ALA A 277 14.15 -11.32 -19.67
C ALA A 277 13.19 -10.27 -19.11
N TYR A 278 12.03 -10.72 -18.67
CA TYR A 278 11.06 -9.90 -17.97
C TYR A 278 10.64 -10.57 -16.67
N GLN A 279 10.11 -9.81 -15.74
CA GLN A 279 9.60 -10.33 -14.48
C GLN A 279 8.08 -10.48 -14.53
N GLU A 280 7.60 -11.54 -13.88
CA GLU A 280 6.18 -11.72 -13.60
C GLU A 280 6.02 -12.50 -12.28
N PRO A 281 4.85 -12.45 -11.62
CA PRO A 281 4.56 -13.22 -10.42
C PRO A 281 4.67 -14.73 -10.66
N VAL A 282 5.15 -15.48 -9.66
CA VAL A 282 5.25 -16.97 -9.74
C VAL A 282 3.93 -17.58 -10.14
N SER A 283 2.82 -17.14 -9.55
CA SER A 283 1.48 -17.68 -9.86
C SER A 283 1.10 -17.49 -11.33
N GLN A 284 1.48 -16.36 -11.92
CA GLN A 284 1.22 -16.06 -13.32
C GLN A 284 2.12 -16.93 -14.21
N ALA A 285 3.39 -17.09 -13.87
CA ALA A 285 4.32 -17.97 -14.57
C ALA A 285 3.82 -19.44 -14.57
N GLU A 286 3.39 -19.94 -13.42
CA GLU A 286 2.82 -21.29 -13.29
C GLU A 286 1.51 -21.45 -14.05
N ALA A 287 0.63 -20.47 -14.03
CA ALA A 287 -0.63 -20.48 -14.80
C ALA A 287 -0.38 -20.52 -16.31
N GLN A 288 0.73 -19.97 -16.78
CA GLN A 288 1.18 -20.03 -18.17
C GLN A 288 1.93 -21.34 -18.49
N GLY A 289 2.14 -22.20 -17.49
CA GLY A 289 2.78 -23.51 -17.66
C GLY A 289 4.32 -23.49 -17.57
N TYR A 290 4.91 -22.42 -17.04
CA TYR A 290 6.32 -22.40 -16.72
C TYR A 290 6.61 -23.23 -15.46
N GLU A 291 7.76 -23.87 -15.41
CA GLU A 291 8.24 -24.63 -14.26
C GLU A 291 9.47 -23.95 -13.64
N ALA A 292 9.65 -24.10 -12.32
CA ALA A 292 10.85 -23.63 -11.63
C ALA A 292 12.15 -24.16 -12.27
N CYS A 293 13.13 -23.31 -12.42
CA CYS A 293 14.44 -23.71 -12.90
C CYS A 293 15.24 -24.38 -11.78
N LYS A 294 15.51 -25.66 -11.89
CA LYS A 294 16.29 -26.46 -10.92
C LYS A 294 17.74 -25.99 -10.69
N LYS A 295 18.17 -24.93 -11.38
CA LYS A 295 19.54 -24.44 -11.30
C LYS A 295 19.63 -23.19 -10.41
N CYS A 296 18.55 -22.45 -10.28
CA CYS A 296 18.50 -21.22 -9.47
C CYS A 296 17.34 -21.20 -8.45
N PHE A 297 16.55 -22.26 -8.39
CA PHE A 297 15.60 -22.59 -7.33
C PHE A 297 16.02 -23.87 -6.63
#